data_44a4472349cd1263c1eabc120e5b3cbc
#
_entry.id   44a4472349cd1263c1eabc120e5b3cbc
#
_cell.length_a   1.000
_cell.length_b   1.000
_cell.length_c   1.000
_cell.angle_alpha   90.00
_cell.angle_beta   90.00
_cell.angle_gamma   90.00
#
_symmetry.space_group_name_H-M   'P 1'
#
loop_
_entity.id
_entity.type
_entity.pdbx_description
1 polymer ?
#
loop_
_entity_poly.entity_id
_entity_poly.type
_entity_poly.pdbx_seq_one_letter_code
_entity_poly.pdbx_strand_id
1 'polypeptide(L)'
;MTPTFAAVPESRNSRIWPWLAWSLAIIAIDQLTKQWILGAYQLGDWTPVTGFFNIVRAHNTGAAFSFLAGAGGWQRWLFVAIGVAATVLIVWQLRKHPGQKLFCFSLASILGGAIGNVVDRLQHGYVVDFLDFYWGRSHFPAFNAADIAISLGAACLILDELLRARRARSGG
;
A
#
# COMPACT_ATOMS: atom_id res chain seq x y z
N MET A 1 -18.98 34.81 38.39
CA MET A 1 -18.59 34.85 36.98
C MET A 1 -17.51 33.80 36.79
N THR A 2 -17.87 32.63 36.21
CA THR A 2 -16.95 31.57 35.90
C THR A 2 -16.34 31.84 34.52
N PRO A 3 -15.01 31.80 34.37
CA PRO A 3 -14.39 32.02 33.07
C PRO A 3 -14.69 30.83 32.17
N THR A 4 -15.37 31.09 31.05
CA THR A 4 -15.57 30.13 29.98
C THR A 4 -14.24 29.99 29.24
N PHE A 5 -13.53 28.87 29.46
CA PHE A 5 -12.35 28.56 28.67
C PHE A 5 -12.82 28.23 27.24
N ALA A 6 -12.54 29.09 26.31
CA ALA A 6 -12.72 28.83 24.89
C ALA A 6 -11.84 27.60 24.49
N ALA A 7 -12.44 26.57 23.95
CA ALA A 7 -11.72 25.42 23.43
C ALA A 7 -10.73 25.93 22.37
N VAL A 8 -9.43 25.62 22.57
CA VAL A 8 -8.40 25.87 21.57
C VAL A 8 -8.75 25.05 20.33
N PRO A 9 -8.88 25.67 19.15
CA PRO A 9 -9.19 24.90 17.94
C PRO A 9 -8.07 23.90 17.68
N GLU A 10 -8.40 22.60 17.70
CA GLU A 10 -7.47 21.54 17.32
C GLU A 10 -6.83 21.88 15.96
N SER A 11 -5.51 21.96 15.94
CA SER A 11 -4.79 22.31 14.73
C SER A 11 -5.10 21.28 13.63
N ARG A 12 -5.36 21.72 12.42
CA ARG A 12 -5.64 20.88 11.24
C ARG A 12 -4.60 19.78 11.03
N ASN A 13 -3.38 20.00 11.50
CA ASN A 13 -2.26 19.05 11.45
C ASN A 13 -2.43 17.84 12.38
N SER A 14 -3.07 17.97 13.55
CA SER A 14 -3.23 16.87 14.51
C SER A 14 -4.10 15.74 13.97
N ARG A 15 -4.94 15.99 12.97
CA ARG A 15 -5.90 15.03 12.42
C ARG A 15 -5.32 14.07 11.38
N ILE A 16 -4.11 14.30 10.86
CA ILE A 16 -3.49 13.39 9.87
C ILE A 16 -2.59 12.33 10.51
N TRP A 17 -2.12 12.55 11.73
CA TRP A 17 -1.17 11.67 12.40
C TRP A 17 -1.63 10.21 12.53
N PRO A 18 -2.90 9.89 12.86
CA PRO A 18 -3.37 8.51 12.88
C PRO A 18 -3.21 7.81 11.53
N TRP A 19 -3.44 8.52 10.43
CA TRP A 19 -3.32 8.00 9.07
C TRP A 19 -1.87 7.77 8.66
N LEU A 20 -0.97 8.69 9.04
CA LEU A 20 0.46 8.50 8.83
C LEU A 20 1.01 7.37 9.69
N ALA A 21 0.54 7.22 10.94
CA ALA A 21 0.89 6.09 11.79
C ALA A 21 0.41 4.76 11.18
N TRP A 22 -0.79 4.72 10.58
CA TRP A 22 -1.29 3.55 9.85
C TRP A 22 -0.42 3.22 8.64
N SER A 23 -0.05 4.21 7.82
CA SER A 23 0.89 4.01 6.71
C SER A 23 2.24 3.49 7.19
N LEU A 24 2.77 4.03 8.28
CA LEU A 24 4.03 3.58 8.87
C LEU A 24 3.95 2.13 9.35
N ALA A 25 2.84 1.73 9.97
CA ALA A 25 2.62 0.34 10.39
C ALA A 25 2.63 -0.61 9.18
N ILE A 26 1.98 -0.23 8.07
CA ILE A 26 2.00 -1.01 6.82
C ILE A 26 3.43 -1.13 6.28
N ILE A 27 4.17 -0.02 6.21
CA ILE A 27 5.57 -0.02 5.76
C ILE A 27 6.40 -0.96 6.64
N ALA A 28 6.23 -0.89 7.96
CA ALA A 28 6.97 -1.73 8.89
C ALA A 28 6.65 -3.23 8.68
N ILE A 29 5.38 -3.60 8.57
CA ILE A 29 4.94 -4.98 8.31
C ILE A 29 5.50 -5.46 6.98
N ASP A 30 5.38 -4.66 5.92
CA ASP A 30 5.87 -5.01 4.59
C ASP A 30 7.38 -5.23 4.59
N GLN A 31 8.15 -4.30 5.14
CA GLN A 31 9.61 -4.39 5.15
C GLN A 31 10.10 -5.52 6.08
N LEU A 32 9.48 -5.75 7.22
CA LEU A 32 9.85 -6.85 8.11
C LEU A 32 9.60 -8.21 7.46
N THR A 33 8.45 -8.39 6.80
CA THR A 33 8.15 -9.64 6.09
C THR A 33 9.09 -9.87 4.91
N LYS A 34 9.41 -8.86 4.13
CA LYS A 34 10.37 -8.93 3.04
C LYS A 34 11.79 -9.24 3.51
N GLN A 35 12.26 -8.60 4.59
CA GLN A 35 13.57 -8.90 5.18
C GLN A 35 13.65 -10.33 5.70
N TRP A 36 12.57 -10.83 6.33
CA TRP A 36 12.50 -12.23 6.74
C TRP A 36 12.63 -13.18 5.54
N ILE A 37 11.92 -12.92 4.45
CA ILE A 37 12.00 -13.71 3.20
C ILE A 37 13.42 -13.67 2.63
N LEU A 38 14.04 -12.49 2.56
CA LEU A 38 15.41 -12.33 2.04
C LEU A 38 16.45 -13.11 2.87
N GLY A 39 16.22 -13.21 4.18
CA GLY A 39 17.10 -13.97 5.08
C GLY A 39 16.86 -15.49 5.09
N ALA A 40 15.61 -15.93 4.85
CA ALA A 40 15.22 -17.34 4.98
C ALA A 40 15.22 -18.12 3.67
N TYR A 41 15.09 -17.45 2.51
CA TYR A 41 14.92 -18.06 1.19
C TYR A 41 15.97 -17.60 0.21
N GLN A 42 16.43 -18.50 -0.68
CA GLN A 42 17.17 -18.14 -1.89
C GLN A 42 16.18 -17.74 -3.01
N LEU A 43 16.66 -17.05 -4.05
CA LEU A 43 15.82 -16.70 -5.19
C LEU A 43 15.31 -17.95 -5.90
N GLY A 44 14.00 -18.07 -6.04
CA GLY A 44 13.33 -19.21 -6.63
C GLY A 44 12.97 -20.32 -5.64
N ASP A 45 13.39 -20.21 -4.37
CA ASP A 45 12.93 -21.14 -3.33
C ASP A 45 11.43 -20.98 -3.09
N TRP A 46 10.80 -22.09 -2.70
CA TRP A 46 9.40 -22.12 -2.32
C TRP A 46 9.13 -23.14 -1.23
N THR A 47 8.15 -22.87 -0.40
CA THR A 47 7.65 -23.77 0.66
C THR A 47 6.14 -23.91 0.52
N PRO A 48 5.58 -25.11 0.32
CA PRO A 48 4.14 -25.31 0.30
C PRO A 48 3.57 -25.17 1.71
N VAL A 49 2.57 -24.27 1.87
CA VAL A 49 1.84 -24.06 3.13
C VAL A 49 0.52 -24.81 3.10
N THR A 50 -0.16 -24.78 1.96
CA THR A 50 -1.41 -25.51 1.71
C THR A 50 -1.42 -26.06 0.29
N GLY A 51 -2.51 -26.77 -0.10
CA GLY A 51 -2.71 -27.27 -1.48
C GLY A 51 -2.99 -26.18 -2.53
N PHE A 52 -3.00 -24.89 -2.15
CA PHE A 52 -3.28 -23.76 -3.05
C PHE A 52 -2.43 -22.51 -2.73
N PHE A 53 -1.51 -22.60 -1.78
CA PHE A 53 -0.70 -21.46 -1.33
C PHE A 53 0.73 -21.88 -0.97
N ASN A 54 1.70 -21.16 -1.50
CA ASN A 54 3.12 -21.28 -1.19
C ASN A 54 3.67 -19.95 -0.62
N ILE A 55 4.73 -20.07 0.18
CA ILE A 55 5.65 -18.95 0.41
C ILE A 55 6.83 -19.13 -0.55
N VAL A 56 7.15 -18.07 -1.29
CA VAL A 56 8.23 -18.10 -2.29
C VAL A 56 9.17 -16.92 -2.09
N ARG A 57 10.32 -16.93 -2.76
CA ARG A 57 11.10 -15.71 -2.99
C ARG A 57 11.15 -15.42 -4.47
N ALA A 58 10.42 -14.41 -4.90
CA ALA A 58 10.41 -13.89 -6.26
C ALA A 58 10.89 -12.43 -6.30
N HIS A 59 11.54 -12.04 -7.40
CA HIS A 59 11.98 -10.67 -7.63
C HIS A 59 11.18 -10.05 -8.77
N ASN A 60 10.43 -9.00 -8.48
CA ASN A 60 9.60 -8.29 -9.43
C ASN A 60 10.26 -6.96 -9.85
N THR A 61 10.81 -6.91 -11.05
CA THR A 61 11.43 -5.70 -11.62
C THR A 61 10.42 -4.79 -12.31
N GLY A 62 9.19 -5.27 -12.52
CA GLY A 62 8.11 -4.54 -13.18
C GLY A 62 7.03 -4.04 -12.24
N ALA A 63 5.81 -3.92 -12.79
CA ALA A 63 4.57 -3.72 -12.04
C ALA A 63 3.81 -5.04 -11.88
N ALA A 64 2.52 -4.95 -11.49
CA ALA A 64 1.63 -6.09 -11.43
C ALA A 64 1.65 -6.88 -12.74
N PHE A 65 1.55 -8.21 -12.65
CA PHE A 65 1.61 -9.13 -13.80
C PHE A 65 2.89 -9.01 -14.63
N SER A 66 4.03 -8.65 -13.98
CA SER A 66 5.35 -8.50 -14.64
C SER A 66 5.35 -7.47 -15.78
N PHE A 67 4.42 -6.52 -15.79
CA PHE A 67 4.41 -5.44 -16.76
C PHE A 67 5.74 -4.67 -16.71
N LEU A 68 6.42 -4.52 -17.85
CA LEU A 68 7.75 -3.94 -17.99
C LEU A 68 8.89 -4.69 -17.28
N ALA A 69 8.72 -5.95 -16.83
CA ALA A 69 9.79 -6.67 -16.12
C ALA A 69 11.09 -6.81 -16.93
N GLY A 70 11.01 -6.86 -18.29
CA GLY A 70 12.14 -6.98 -19.21
C GLY A 70 12.67 -5.66 -19.82
N ALA A 71 12.29 -4.49 -19.32
CA ALA A 71 12.52 -3.19 -19.99
C ALA A 71 13.93 -2.59 -19.75
N GLY A 72 14.95 -3.37 -19.38
CA GLY A 72 16.35 -2.92 -19.34
C GLY A 72 16.74 -2.02 -18.14
N GLY A 73 15.91 -1.95 -17.08
CA GLY A 73 16.27 -1.31 -15.80
C GLY A 73 15.72 0.11 -15.59
N TRP A 74 15.33 0.85 -16.64
CA TRP A 74 14.78 2.20 -16.50
C TRP A 74 13.43 2.22 -15.78
N GLN A 75 12.66 1.13 -15.88
CA GLN A 75 11.36 0.96 -15.23
C GLN A 75 11.43 1.12 -13.71
N ARG A 76 12.54 0.77 -13.08
CA ARG A 76 12.79 1.03 -11.66
C ARG A 76 12.53 2.50 -11.31
N TRP A 77 13.13 3.41 -12.07
CA TRP A 77 13.03 4.85 -11.81
C TRP A 77 11.65 5.40 -12.15
N LEU A 78 10.99 4.84 -13.18
CA LEU A 78 9.60 5.17 -13.48
C LEU A 78 8.68 4.84 -12.30
N PHE A 79 8.78 3.62 -11.74
CA PHE A 79 7.94 3.23 -10.60
C PHE A 79 8.29 3.98 -9.31
N VAL A 80 9.55 4.32 -9.10
CA VAL A 80 9.95 5.23 -8.00
C VAL A 80 9.32 6.60 -8.18
N ALA A 81 9.37 7.19 -9.37
CA ALA A 81 8.76 8.50 -9.66
C ALA A 81 7.25 8.48 -9.45
N ILE A 82 6.55 7.43 -9.93
CA ILE A 82 5.11 7.24 -9.71
C ILE A 82 4.81 7.14 -8.21
N GLY A 83 5.57 6.35 -7.45
CA GLY A 83 5.38 6.19 -6.01
C GLY A 83 5.62 7.49 -5.23
N VAL A 84 6.62 8.28 -5.61
CA VAL A 84 6.88 9.61 -5.02
C VAL A 84 5.73 10.58 -5.36
N ALA A 85 5.28 10.62 -6.60
CA ALA A 85 4.17 11.47 -7.01
C ALA A 85 2.87 11.09 -6.27
N ALA A 86 2.58 9.80 -6.16
CA ALA A 86 1.45 9.29 -5.38
C ALA A 86 1.56 9.68 -3.90
N THR A 87 2.75 9.57 -3.30
CA THR A 87 3.02 9.99 -1.91
C THR A 87 2.67 11.45 -1.70
N VAL A 88 3.14 12.35 -2.55
CA VAL A 88 2.87 13.80 -2.48
C VAL A 88 1.37 14.06 -2.59
N LEU A 89 0.71 13.47 -3.58
CA LEU A 89 -0.73 13.63 -3.81
C LEU A 89 -1.55 13.11 -2.62
N ILE A 90 -1.23 11.93 -2.09
CA ILE A 90 -1.96 11.32 -0.98
C ILE A 90 -1.80 12.15 0.29
N VAL A 91 -0.59 12.59 0.62
CA VAL A 91 -0.36 13.44 1.80
C VAL A 91 -1.12 14.76 1.68
N TRP A 92 -1.17 15.35 0.48
CA TRP A 92 -1.97 16.55 0.22
C TRP A 92 -3.47 16.29 0.45
N GLN A 93 -4.01 15.18 -0.06
CA GLN A 93 -5.40 14.79 0.11
C GLN A 93 -5.77 14.52 1.58
N LEU A 94 -4.90 13.82 2.33
CA LEU A 94 -5.09 13.58 3.76
C LEU A 94 -5.17 14.88 4.56
N ARG A 95 -4.35 15.89 4.19
CA ARG A 95 -4.40 17.23 4.81
C ARG A 95 -5.67 17.99 4.48
N LYS A 96 -6.19 17.79 3.27
CA LYS A 96 -7.39 18.48 2.78
C LYS A 96 -8.69 17.90 3.35
N HIS A 97 -8.74 16.58 3.60
CA HIS A 97 -9.97 15.85 3.94
C HIS A 97 -9.86 15.04 5.25
N PRO A 98 -9.34 15.57 6.37
CA PRO A 98 -9.01 14.78 7.55
C PRO A 98 -10.21 14.15 8.27
N GLY A 99 -11.44 14.64 8.01
CA GLY A 99 -12.68 14.13 8.60
C GLY A 99 -13.31 12.92 7.88
N GLN A 100 -12.81 12.57 6.70
CA GLN A 100 -13.39 11.50 5.88
C GLN A 100 -12.69 10.17 6.20
N LYS A 101 -13.16 9.47 7.23
CA LYS A 101 -12.45 8.31 7.81
C LYS A 101 -12.14 7.22 6.80
N LEU A 102 -13.15 6.75 6.02
CA LEU A 102 -12.94 5.68 5.05
C LEU A 102 -12.01 6.12 3.92
N PHE A 103 -12.19 7.33 3.41
CA PHE A 103 -11.28 7.95 2.43
C PHE A 103 -9.85 8.03 2.93
N CYS A 104 -9.64 8.54 4.17
CA CYS A 104 -8.30 8.64 4.75
C CYS A 104 -7.66 7.27 5.02
N PHE A 105 -8.43 6.28 5.49
CA PHE A 105 -7.98 4.91 5.66
C PHE A 105 -7.50 4.33 4.33
N SER A 106 -8.31 4.50 3.27
CA SER A 106 -7.98 4.05 1.91
C SER A 106 -6.66 4.63 1.42
N LEU A 107 -6.55 5.95 1.50
CA LEU A 107 -5.34 6.67 1.07
C LEU A 107 -4.11 6.31 1.91
N ALA A 108 -4.26 6.17 3.22
CA ALA A 108 -3.16 5.79 4.11
C ALA A 108 -2.67 4.35 3.83
N SER A 109 -3.59 3.43 3.47
CA SER A 109 -3.24 2.08 3.08
C SER A 109 -2.47 2.04 1.76
N ILE A 110 -2.94 2.78 0.76
CA ILE A 110 -2.22 2.93 -0.53
C ILE A 110 -0.85 3.58 -0.30
N LEU A 111 -0.76 4.61 0.54
CA LEU A 111 0.49 5.30 0.85
C LEU A 111 1.52 4.36 1.47
N GLY A 112 1.12 3.57 2.48
CA GLY A 112 2.01 2.62 3.13
C GLY A 112 2.56 1.58 2.17
N GLY A 113 1.70 0.96 1.36
CA GLY A 113 2.11 -0.02 0.37
C GLY A 113 2.97 0.57 -0.77
N ALA A 114 2.59 1.75 -1.28
CA ALA A 114 3.38 2.42 -2.32
C ALA A 114 4.80 2.74 -1.84
N ILE A 115 4.96 3.27 -0.62
CA ILE A 115 6.27 3.54 -0.03
C ILE A 115 7.05 2.25 0.19
N GLY A 116 6.42 1.17 0.70
CA GLY A 116 7.07 -0.13 0.87
C GLY A 116 7.70 -0.64 -0.43
N ASN A 117 6.96 -0.63 -1.53
CA ASN A 117 7.44 -1.03 -2.84
C ASN A 117 8.46 -0.06 -3.46
N VAL A 118 8.44 1.23 -3.10
CA VAL A 118 9.48 2.21 -3.48
C VAL A 118 10.78 1.93 -2.74
N VAL A 119 10.72 1.64 -1.44
CA VAL A 119 11.90 1.29 -0.64
C VAL A 119 12.65 0.10 -1.23
N ASP A 120 11.94 -0.98 -1.58
CA ASP A 120 12.55 -2.14 -2.23
C ASP A 120 13.26 -1.77 -3.54
N ARG A 121 12.59 -0.97 -4.38
CA ARG A 121 13.18 -0.54 -5.65
C ARG A 121 14.43 0.33 -5.46
N LEU A 122 14.46 1.16 -4.41
CA LEU A 122 15.64 1.97 -4.10
C LEU A 122 16.79 1.14 -3.53
N GLN A 123 16.49 0.12 -2.73
CA GLN A 123 17.51 -0.73 -2.11
C GLN A 123 18.03 -1.81 -3.06
N HIS A 124 17.13 -2.53 -3.71
CA HIS A 124 17.46 -3.75 -4.43
C HIS A 124 17.31 -3.64 -5.95
N GLY A 125 16.58 -2.64 -6.46
CA GLY A 125 16.25 -2.51 -7.88
C GLY A 125 15.02 -3.31 -8.32
N TYR A 126 14.44 -4.12 -7.45
CA TYR A 126 13.25 -4.94 -7.65
C TYR A 126 12.38 -4.91 -6.39
N VAL A 127 11.17 -5.44 -6.47
CA VAL A 127 10.28 -5.68 -5.32
C VAL A 127 10.39 -7.15 -4.94
N VAL A 128 10.40 -7.43 -3.63
CA VAL A 128 10.37 -8.80 -3.09
C VAL A 128 8.92 -9.25 -2.97
N ASP A 129 8.55 -10.28 -3.75
CA ASP A 129 7.24 -10.91 -3.72
C ASP A 129 7.35 -12.31 -3.12
N PHE A 130 6.38 -12.69 -2.26
CA PHE A 130 6.50 -13.93 -1.49
C PHE A 130 5.21 -14.70 -1.25
N LEU A 131 4.05 -14.17 -1.59
CA LEU A 131 2.76 -14.83 -1.49
C LEU A 131 2.39 -15.37 -2.88
N ASP A 132 2.39 -16.69 -3.04
CA ASP A 132 2.09 -17.38 -4.29
C ASP A 132 0.83 -18.24 -4.12
N PHE A 133 -0.28 -17.82 -4.73
CA PHE A 133 -1.51 -18.59 -4.80
C PHE A 133 -1.63 -19.33 -6.13
N TYR A 134 -2.06 -20.59 -6.07
CA TYR A 134 -2.16 -21.39 -7.27
C TYR A 134 -3.37 -22.32 -7.28
N TRP A 135 -3.79 -22.71 -8.47
CA TRP A 135 -4.82 -23.71 -8.72
C TRP A 135 -4.33 -24.70 -9.78
N GLY A 136 -4.07 -25.92 -9.37
CA GLY A 136 -3.46 -26.93 -10.24
C GLY A 136 -2.07 -26.50 -10.71
N ARG A 137 -1.92 -26.20 -12.01
CA ARG A 137 -0.67 -25.71 -12.61
C ARG A 137 -0.64 -24.20 -12.85
N SER A 138 -1.74 -23.51 -12.57
CA SER A 138 -1.87 -22.07 -12.80
C SER A 138 -1.56 -21.32 -11.53
N HIS A 139 -0.57 -20.42 -11.56
CA HIS A 139 -0.18 -19.56 -10.46
C HIS A 139 -0.70 -18.14 -10.68
N PHE A 140 -1.24 -17.53 -9.62
CA PHE A 140 -1.42 -16.10 -9.61
C PHE A 140 -0.04 -15.46 -9.44
N PRO A 141 0.25 -14.33 -10.11
CA PRO A 141 1.53 -13.65 -9.91
C PRO A 141 1.80 -13.41 -8.43
N ALA A 142 2.99 -13.79 -7.96
CA ALA A 142 3.37 -13.59 -6.57
C ALA A 142 3.27 -12.11 -6.20
N PHE A 143 2.92 -11.84 -4.94
CA PHE A 143 2.73 -10.49 -4.40
C PHE A 143 3.19 -10.43 -2.94
N ASN A 144 3.05 -9.27 -2.30
CA ASN A 144 3.56 -8.99 -0.97
C ASN A 144 2.55 -8.22 -0.09
N ALA A 145 2.95 -7.85 1.14
CA ALA A 145 2.10 -7.13 2.08
C ALA A 145 1.74 -5.71 1.59
N ALA A 146 2.67 -5.04 0.88
CA ALA A 146 2.40 -3.73 0.29
C ALA A 146 1.30 -3.79 -0.77
N ASP A 147 1.28 -4.84 -1.61
CA ASP A 147 0.28 -5.01 -2.67
C ASP A 147 -1.11 -5.31 -2.06
N ILE A 148 -1.17 -6.07 -0.96
CA ILE A 148 -2.40 -6.26 -0.19
C ILE A 148 -2.93 -4.91 0.30
N ALA A 149 -2.07 -4.08 0.89
CA ALA A 149 -2.46 -2.78 1.41
C ALA A 149 -2.93 -1.82 0.31
N ILE A 150 -2.25 -1.80 -0.85
CA ILE A 150 -2.66 -1.01 -2.02
C ILE A 150 -4.03 -1.48 -2.52
N SER A 151 -4.21 -2.79 -2.70
CA SER A 151 -5.46 -3.38 -3.21
C SER A 151 -6.63 -3.13 -2.26
N LEU A 152 -6.43 -3.33 -0.95
CA LEU A 152 -7.43 -3.03 0.08
C LEU A 152 -7.78 -1.54 0.08
N GLY A 153 -6.77 -0.68 0.04
CA GLY A 153 -6.97 0.77 -0.01
C GLY A 153 -7.75 1.20 -1.25
N ALA A 154 -7.44 0.65 -2.42
CA ALA A 154 -8.16 0.92 -3.65
C ALA A 154 -9.63 0.45 -3.58
N ALA A 155 -9.87 -0.75 -3.07
CA ALA A 155 -11.22 -1.28 -2.87
C ALA A 155 -12.04 -0.39 -1.90
N CYS A 156 -11.45 0.02 -0.78
CA CYS A 156 -12.09 0.92 0.18
C CYS A 156 -12.35 2.31 -0.41
N LEU A 157 -11.48 2.83 -1.28
CA LEU A 157 -11.67 4.10 -1.96
C LEU A 157 -12.86 4.05 -2.92
N ILE A 158 -12.99 2.98 -3.68
CA ILE A 158 -14.14 2.74 -4.56
C ILE A 158 -15.42 2.65 -3.74
N LEU A 159 -15.38 1.92 -2.62
CA LEU A 159 -16.53 1.81 -1.72
C LEU A 159 -16.95 3.17 -1.15
N ASP A 160 -15.99 4.00 -0.70
CA ASP A 160 -16.28 5.34 -0.19
C ASP A 160 -16.98 6.19 -1.24
N GLU A 161 -16.52 6.16 -2.49
CA GLU A 161 -17.13 6.91 -3.58
C GLU A 161 -18.57 6.42 -3.90
N LEU A 162 -18.77 5.10 -3.93
CA LEU A 162 -20.11 4.53 -4.13
C LEU A 162 -21.08 4.92 -3.01
N LEU A 163 -20.62 4.90 -1.75
CA LEU A 163 -21.44 5.31 -0.61
C LEU A 163 -21.80 6.80 -0.65
N ARG A 164 -20.88 7.65 -1.10
CA ARG A 164 -21.14 9.09 -1.29
C ARG A 164 -22.15 9.32 -2.41
N ALA A 165 -21.98 8.66 -3.55
CA ALA A 165 -22.89 8.77 -4.67
C ALA A 165 -24.33 8.34 -4.30
N ARG A 166 -24.46 7.27 -3.50
CA ARG A 166 -25.78 6.83 -2.97
C ARG A 166 -26.42 7.89 -2.06
N ARG A 167 -25.66 8.45 -1.13
CA ARG A 167 -26.18 9.49 -0.19
C ARG A 167 -26.62 10.75 -0.94
N ALA A 168 -25.89 11.16 -1.97
CA ALA A 168 -26.27 12.30 -2.80
C ALA A 168 -27.61 12.07 -3.54
N ARG A 169 -27.88 10.82 -3.99
CA ARG A 169 -29.14 10.46 -4.67
C ARG A 169 -30.34 10.31 -3.73
N SER A 170 -30.11 9.94 -2.47
CA SER A 170 -31.20 9.73 -1.49
C SER A 170 -31.56 10.99 -0.71
N GLY A 171 -30.79 12.08 -0.83
CA GLY A 171 -31.04 13.35 -0.15
C GLY A 171 -31.59 14.46 -1.06
N GLY A 172 -31.82 14.19 -2.34
CA GLY A 172 -32.54 15.05 -3.29
C GLY A 172 -33.89 14.47 -3.65
#